data_571c70b94c798a1bc8586fe68cf22cdd
#
_entry.id   571c70b94c798a1bc8586fe68cf22cdd
#
_cell.length_a   1.000
_cell.length_b   1.000
_cell.length_c   1.000
_cell.angle_alpha   90.00
_cell.angle_beta   90.00
_cell.angle_gamma   90.00
#
_symmetry.space_group_name_H-M   'P 1'
#
loop_
_entity.id
_entity.type
_entity.pdbx_description
1 polymer ?
#
loop_
_entity_poly.entity_id
_entity_poly.type
_entity_poly.pdbx_seq_one_letter_code
_entity_poly.pdbx_strand_id
1 'polypeptide(L)'
;MQTRVVLDTNCLLASLSSKSENFRVWKDFQEGKYTLCVSNEILEEYQEIIAEKATPNIAQNVVRAIVESDYVEFIDSHFHLYAIFADPDDNKFVDCAFAANAAFIVSEDSHFDALKTLAFPKVLVLKLKAFLKYLENRD
;
A
#
# COMPACT_ATOMS: atom_id res chain seq x y z
N MET A 1 6.73 6.42 17.11
CA MET A 1 6.10 5.24 16.48
C MET A 1 5.83 5.51 15.02
N GLN A 2 6.29 4.63 14.15
CA GLN A 2 6.09 4.83 12.72
C GLN A 2 4.64 4.57 12.31
N THR A 3 4.14 5.40 11.41
CA THR A 3 2.84 5.20 10.81
C THR A 3 2.89 3.99 9.88
N ARG A 4 1.97 3.08 10.03
CA ARG A 4 1.85 1.89 9.20
C ARG A 4 0.85 2.13 8.08
N VAL A 5 1.25 1.81 6.87
CA VAL A 5 0.49 2.12 5.66
C VAL A 5 0.48 0.92 4.73
N VAL A 6 -0.66 0.69 4.10
CA VAL A 6 -0.79 -0.27 3.01
C VAL A 6 -1.00 0.51 1.72
N LEU A 7 -0.20 0.23 0.70
CA LEU A 7 -0.35 0.86 -0.62
C LEU A 7 -1.03 -0.10 -1.59
N ASP A 8 -2.12 0.36 -2.19
CA ASP A 8 -2.69 -0.33 -3.34
C ASP A 8 -1.67 -0.35 -4.47
N THR A 9 -1.66 -1.41 -5.26
CA THR A 9 -0.66 -1.63 -6.31
C THR A 9 -0.55 -0.45 -7.28
N ASN A 10 -1.67 0.11 -7.71
CA ASN A 10 -1.66 1.22 -8.66
C ASN A 10 -1.07 2.49 -8.03
N CYS A 11 -1.25 2.68 -6.74
CA CYS A 11 -0.65 3.82 -6.03
C CYS A 11 0.87 3.67 -5.92
N LEU A 12 1.34 2.45 -5.64
CA LEU A 12 2.78 2.18 -5.66
C LEU A 12 3.35 2.43 -7.06
N LEU A 13 2.71 1.87 -8.08
CA LEU A 13 3.15 2.04 -9.46
C LEU A 13 3.24 3.51 -9.85
N ALA A 14 2.23 4.31 -9.46
CA ALA A 14 2.19 5.73 -9.78
C ALA A 14 3.31 6.54 -9.11
N SER A 15 3.93 5.99 -8.06
CA SER A 15 4.95 6.69 -7.27
C SER A 15 6.38 6.36 -7.66
N LEU A 16 6.59 5.45 -8.60
CA LEU A 16 7.94 4.92 -8.87
C LEU A 16 8.82 5.84 -9.71
N SER A 17 8.23 6.65 -10.59
CA SER A 17 9.02 7.53 -11.45
C SER A 17 9.42 8.80 -10.69
N SER A 18 10.70 9.16 -10.79
CA SER A 18 11.20 10.40 -10.19
C SER A 18 10.56 11.65 -10.80
N LYS A 19 9.91 11.50 -11.96
CA LYS A 19 9.20 12.60 -12.62
C LYS A 19 7.73 12.68 -12.23
N SER A 20 7.24 11.70 -11.46
CA SER A 20 5.86 11.68 -11.01
C SER A 20 5.65 12.67 -9.87
N GLU A 21 4.50 13.33 -9.87
CA GLU A 21 4.09 14.16 -8.72
C GLU A 21 3.90 13.32 -7.46
N ASN A 22 3.76 12.01 -7.61
CA ASN A 22 3.57 11.07 -6.50
C ASN A 22 4.87 10.42 -6.04
N PHE A 23 6.02 10.80 -6.61
CA PHE A 23 7.31 10.18 -6.31
C PHE A 23 7.64 10.21 -4.81
N ARG A 24 7.17 11.21 -4.11
CA ARG A 24 7.41 11.35 -2.68
C ARG A 24 6.93 10.13 -1.89
N VAL A 25 5.87 9.46 -2.35
CA VAL A 25 5.36 8.25 -1.69
C VAL A 25 6.43 7.17 -1.66
N TRP A 26 7.08 6.89 -2.78
CA TRP A 26 8.16 5.91 -2.87
C TRP A 26 9.42 6.38 -2.15
N LYS A 27 9.79 7.63 -2.38
CA LYS A 27 10.98 8.22 -1.76
C LYS A 27 10.89 8.20 -0.24
N ASP A 28 9.76 8.62 0.31
CA ASP A 28 9.57 8.68 1.77
C ASP A 28 9.55 7.28 2.39
N PHE A 29 9.05 6.27 1.68
CA PHE A 29 9.20 4.90 2.12
C PHE A 29 10.68 4.52 2.23
N GLN A 30 11.46 4.80 1.21
CA GLN A 30 12.88 4.47 1.20
C GLN A 30 13.66 5.19 2.30
N GLU A 31 13.20 6.37 2.69
CA GLU A 31 13.82 7.18 3.76
C GLU A 31 13.28 6.88 5.14
N GLY A 32 12.34 5.94 5.25
CA GLY A 32 11.81 5.55 6.56
C GLY A 32 10.82 6.51 7.17
N LYS A 33 10.14 7.31 6.36
CA LYS A 33 9.14 8.25 6.87
C LYS A 33 7.85 7.57 7.31
N TYR A 34 7.61 6.37 6.83
CA TYR A 34 6.50 5.52 7.27
C TYR A 34 6.89 4.07 7.06
N THR A 35 6.12 3.16 7.65
CA THR A 35 6.31 1.72 7.49
C THR A 35 5.32 1.19 6.48
N LEU A 36 5.82 0.51 5.45
CA LEU A 36 4.98 -0.15 4.46
C LEU A 36 4.66 -1.56 4.94
N CYS A 37 3.38 -1.89 5.01
CA CYS A 37 2.92 -3.21 5.40
C CYS A 37 2.55 -4.00 4.16
N VAL A 38 3.04 -5.22 4.06
CA VAL A 38 2.81 -6.09 2.91
C VAL A 38 2.55 -7.52 3.38
N SER A 39 1.82 -8.27 2.55
CA SER A 39 1.70 -9.72 2.68
C SER A 39 2.33 -10.37 1.45
N ASN A 40 2.47 -11.70 1.46
CA ASN A 40 2.95 -12.40 0.27
C ASN A 40 2.04 -12.15 -0.93
N GLU A 41 0.73 -12.16 -0.71
CA GLU A 41 -0.24 -11.92 -1.79
C GLU A 41 -0.06 -10.53 -2.39
N ILE A 42 0.17 -9.52 -1.55
CA ILE A 42 0.40 -8.15 -2.01
C ILE A 42 1.70 -8.06 -2.79
N LEU A 43 2.78 -8.68 -2.30
CA LEU A 43 4.06 -8.67 -3.01
C LEU A 43 3.96 -9.35 -4.36
N GLU A 44 3.23 -10.45 -4.45
CA GLU A 44 3.00 -11.13 -5.72
C GLU A 44 2.28 -10.23 -6.71
N GLU A 45 1.27 -9.50 -6.25
CA GLU A 45 0.56 -8.56 -7.12
C GLU A 45 1.44 -7.39 -7.53
N TYR A 46 2.24 -6.84 -6.62
CA TYR A 46 3.19 -5.80 -6.97
C TYR A 46 4.11 -6.28 -8.10
N GLN A 47 4.69 -7.47 -7.94
CA GLN A 47 5.59 -8.04 -8.94
C GLN A 47 4.89 -8.20 -10.29
N GLU A 48 3.70 -8.77 -10.29
CA GLU A 48 2.94 -9.05 -11.50
C GLU A 48 2.55 -7.78 -12.24
N ILE A 49 1.93 -6.84 -11.54
CA ILE A 49 1.38 -5.64 -12.18
C ILE A 49 2.49 -4.67 -12.60
N ILE A 50 3.53 -4.53 -11.81
CA ILE A 50 4.64 -3.65 -12.18
C ILE A 50 5.39 -4.23 -13.37
N ALA A 51 5.58 -5.56 -13.41
CA ALA A 51 6.21 -6.21 -14.55
C ALA A 51 5.41 -6.01 -15.83
N GLU A 52 4.08 -6.06 -15.74
CA GLU A 52 3.18 -5.90 -16.86
C GLU A 52 3.13 -4.45 -17.35
N LYS A 53 2.97 -3.50 -16.43
CA LYS A 53 2.73 -2.09 -16.77
C LYS A 53 3.99 -1.25 -16.91
N ALA A 54 5.07 -1.68 -16.31
CA ALA A 54 6.38 -1.04 -16.48
C ALA A 54 7.33 -2.04 -17.15
N THR A 55 8.21 -2.68 -16.40
CA THR A 55 9.07 -3.75 -16.93
C THR A 55 9.33 -4.80 -15.86
N PRO A 56 9.69 -6.04 -16.28
CA PRO A 56 10.10 -7.06 -15.31
C PRO A 56 11.29 -6.64 -14.44
N ASN A 57 12.25 -5.91 -15.02
CA ASN A 57 13.42 -5.44 -14.27
C ASN A 57 13.02 -4.43 -13.18
N ILE A 58 12.13 -3.50 -13.50
CA ILE A 58 11.63 -2.53 -12.53
C ILE A 58 10.88 -3.26 -11.41
N ALA A 59 10.02 -4.22 -11.78
CA ALA A 59 9.28 -5.01 -10.80
C ALA A 59 10.22 -5.73 -9.83
N GLN A 60 11.25 -6.37 -10.36
CA GLN A 60 12.22 -7.10 -9.55
C GLN A 60 12.96 -6.15 -8.60
N ASN A 61 13.38 -4.99 -9.10
CA ASN A 61 14.11 -4.02 -8.29
C ASN A 61 13.23 -3.42 -7.20
N VAL A 62 11.97 -3.13 -7.49
CA VAL A 62 11.04 -2.57 -6.51
C VAL A 62 10.75 -3.59 -5.41
N VAL A 63 10.43 -4.83 -5.78
CA VAL A 63 10.14 -5.87 -4.80
C VAL A 63 11.36 -6.15 -3.94
N ARG A 64 12.55 -6.18 -4.53
CA ARG A 64 13.79 -6.36 -3.77
C ARG A 64 14.00 -5.22 -2.79
N ALA A 65 13.79 -3.98 -3.21
CA ALA A 65 13.92 -2.83 -2.34
C ALA A 65 12.97 -2.90 -1.14
N ILE A 66 11.74 -3.39 -1.37
CA ILE A 66 10.77 -3.59 -0.30
C ILE A 66 11.23 -4.69 0.65
N VAL A 67 11.59 -5.85 0.11
CA VAL A 67 11.96 -7.03 0.91
C VAL A 67 13.19 -6.77 1.76
N GLU A 68 14.16 -6.01 1.25
CA GLU A 68 15.40 -5.71 1.96
C GLU A 68 15.31 -4.47 2.86
N SER A 69 14.17 -3.76 2.84
CA SER A 69 14.03 -2.52 3.62
C SER A 69 13.87 -2.79 5.11
N ASP A 70 14.45 -1.90 5.92
CA ASP A 70 14.19 -1.89 7.37
C ASP A 70 12.83 -1.27 7.71
N TYR A 71 12.14 -0.70 6.72
CA TYR A 71 10.91 0.05 6.91
C TYR A 71 9.70 -0.68 6.34
N VAL A 72 9.83 -1.99 6.14
CA VAL A 72 8.73 -2.86 5.71
C VAL A 72 8.33 -3.75 6.88
N GLU A 73 7.04 -4.04 6.97
CA GLU A 73 6.52 -5.02 7.91
C GLU A 73 5.81 -6.11 7.12
N PHE A 74 6.26 -7.35 7.31
CA PHE A 74 5.66 -8.50 6.64
C PHE A 74 4.53 -9.04 7.50
N ILE A 75 3.35 -9.12 6.91
CA ILE A 75 2.15 -9.57 7.60
C ILE A 75 1.79 -10.96 7.07
N ASP A 76 1.77 -11.92 7.97
CA ASP A 76 1.30 -13.27 7.65
C ASP A 76 -0.17 -13.34 8.04
N SER A 77 -1.03 -13.04 7.09
CA SER A 77 -2.45 -12.91 7.36
C SER A 77 -3.16 -14.24 7.10
N HIS A 78 -3.56 -14.89 8.18
CA HIS A 78 -4.47 -16.03 8.11
C HIS A 78 -5.93 -15.60 8.30
N PHE A 79 -6.16 -14.31 8.45
CA PHE A 79 -7.47 -13.75 8.74
C PHE A 79 -8.02 -13.04 7.51
N HIS A 80 -9.27 -13.37 7.16
CA HIS A 80 -9.92 -12.80 5.99
C HIS A 80 -11.23 -12.13 6.41
N LEU A 81 -11.33 -10.81 6.20
CA LEU A 81 -12.51 -10.04 6.54
C LEU A 81 -13.59 -10.13 5.48
N TYR A 82 -13.21 -10.36 4.23
CA TYR A 82 -14.13 -10.33 3.09
C TYR A 82 -14.96 -9.04 3.04
N ALA A 83 -14.32 -7.92 3.38
CA ALA A 83 -15.01 -6.63 3.54
C ALA A 83 -15.39 -5.98 2.23
N ILE A 84 -14.67 -6.29 1.13
CA ILE A 84 -14.91 -5.72 -0.19
C ILE A 84 -15.45 -6.83 -1.10
N PHE A 85 -16.77 -6.84 -1.30
CA PHE A 85 -17.42 -7.89 -2.06
C PHE A 85 -17.46 -7.61 -3.56
N ALA A 86 -17.34 -6.33 -3.96
CA ALA A 86 -17.37 -5.95 -5.38
C ALA A 86 -16.13 -6.45 -6.14
N ASP A 87 -14.98 -6.47 -5.46
CA ASP A 87 -13.73 -6.98 -6.01
C ASP A 87 -12.98 -7.73 -4.92
N PRO A 88 -13.12 -9.08 -4.86
CA PRO A 88 -12.43 -9.87 -3.84
C PRO A 88 -10.91 -9.74 -3.85
N ASP A 89 -10.30 -9.39 -4.99
CA ASP A 89 -8.84 -9.21 -5.08
C ASP A 89 -8.36 -8.05 -4.22
N ASP A 90 -9.21 -7.07 -3.94
CA ASP A 90 -8.85 -5.94 -3.09
C ASP A 90 -8.83 -6.30 -1.62
N ASN A 91 -9.46 -7.42 -1.22
CA ASN A 91 -9.53 -7.83 0.17
C ASN A 91 -8.15 -8.09 0.78
N LYS A 92 -7.16 -8.49 0.00
CA LYS A 92 -5.81 -8.72 0.54
C LYS A 92 -5.20 -7.46 1.15
N PHE A 93 -5.52 -6.28 0.60
CA PHE A 93 -5.04 -5.02 1.15
C PHE A 93 -5.74 -4.69 2.46
N VAL A 94 -7.05 -4.93 2.53
CA VAL A 94 -7.83 -4.72 3.76
C VAL A 94 -7.39 -5.68 4.85
N ASP A 95 -7.23 -6.95 4.51
CA ASP A 95 -6.80 -7.97 5.47
C ASP A 95 -5.42 -7.64 6.04
N CYS A 96 -4.51 -7.21 5.18
CA CYS A 96 -3.17 -6.80 5.60
C CYS A 96 -3.23 -5.58 6.52
N ALA A 97 -4.02 -4.57 6.15
CA ALA A 97 -4.15 -3.36 6.94
C ALA A 97 -4.75 -3.65 8.32
N PHE A 98 -5.74 -4.53 8.38
CA PHE A 98 -6.33 -4.91 9.66
C PHE A 98 -5.34 -5.68 10.52
N ALA A 99 -4.68 -6.68 9.95
CA ALA A 99 -3.70 -7.50 10.70
C ALA A 99 -2.51 -6.67 11.18
N ALA A 100 -2.09 -5.68 10.42
CA ALA A 100 -0.98 -4.80 10.77
C ALA A 100 -1.40 -3.66 11.70
N ASN A 101 -2.69 -3.48 11.92
CA ASN A 101 -3.22 -2.29 12.58
C ASN A 101 -2.74 -1.01 11.87
N ALA A 102 -2.84 -1.00 10.55
CA ALA A 102 -2.37 0.11 9.73
C ALA A 102 -3.26 1.34 9.91
N ALA A 103 -2.65 2.51 9.84
CA ALA A 103 -3.37 3.77 9.93
C ALA A 103 -4.15 4.05 8.64
N PHE A 104 -3.53 3.72 7.49
CA PHE A 104 -4.10 4.05 6.18
C PHE A 104 -3.95 2.91 5.19
N ILE A 105 -4.97 2.80 4.31
CA ILE A 105 -4.82 2.19 2.99
C ILE A 105 -4.81 3.35 2.01
N VAL A 106 -3.80 3.42 1.13
CA VAL A 106 -3.73 4.44 0.09
C VAL A 106 -4.21 3.83 -1.22
N SER A 107 -5.33 4.32 -1.73
CA SER A 107 -5.93 3.79 -2.95
C SER A 107 -6.78 4.85 -3.65
N GLU A 108 -6.74 4.83 -4.98
CA GLU A 108 -7.65 5.62 -5.81
C GLU A 108 -8.93 4.87 -6.16
N ASP A 109 -9.01 3.59 -5.78
CA ASP A 109 -10.11 2.71 -6.15
C ASP A 109 -11.33 2.93 -5.26
N SER A 110 -12.47 3.21 -5.88
CA SER A 110 -13.73 3.44 -5.16
C SER A 110 -14.26 2.18 -4.45
N HIS A 111 -13.75 0.99 -4.79
CA HIS A 111 -14.15 -0.23 -4.11
C HIS A 111 -13.88 -0.16 -2.59
N PHE A 112 -12.84 0.57 -2.19
CA PHE A 112 -12.52 0.74 -0.78
C PHE A 112 -13.50 1.65 -0.04
N ASP A 113 -14.40 2.34 -0.75
CA ASP A 113 -15.42 3.16 -0.09
C ASP A 113 -16.35 2.33 0.79
N ALA A 114 -16.48 1.04 0.52
CA ALA A 114 -17.27 0.13 1.37
C ALA A 114 -16.78 0.11 2.82
N LEU A 115 -15.49 0.41 3.06
CA LEU A 115 -14.93 0.43 4.41
C LEU A 115 -15.47 1.58 5.25
N LYS A 116 -15.97 2.64 4.62
CA LYS A 116 -16.50 3.81 5.33
C LYS A 116 -17.74 3.48 6.16
N THR A 117 -18.45 2.42 5.77
CA THR A 117 -19.66 2.01 6.45
C THR A 117 -19.44 0.97 7.54
N LEU A 118 -18.20 0.49 7.69
CA LEU A 118 -17.86 -0.51 8.69
C LEU A 118 -17.53 0.15 10.02
N ALA A 119 -18.16 -0.35 11.08
CA ALA A 119 -17.81 0.07 12.44
C ALA A 119 -16.48 -0.53 12.88
N PHE A 120 -16.14 -1.69 12.35
CA PHE A 120 -14.93 -2.43 12.70
C PHE A 120 -14.58 -3.39 11.57
N PRO A 121 -13.29 -3.48 11.19
CA PRO A 121 -12.17 -2.69 11.68
C PRO A 121 -12.18 -1.27 11.11
N LYS A 122 -11.61 -0.33 11.83
CA LYS A 122 -11.50 1.05 11.36
C LYS A 122 -10.16 1.27 10.71
N VAL A 123 -10.18 1.33 9.39
CA VAL A 123 -9.00 1.67 8.59
C VAL A 123 -9.39 2.84 7.70
N LEU A 124 -8.58 3.90 7.74
CA LEU A 124 -8.82 5.06 6.88
C LEU A 124 -8.30 4.78 5.49
N VAL A 125 -9.10 5.12 4.50
CA VAL A 125 -8.68 5.05 3.10
C VAL A 125 -8.36 6.45 2.62
N LEU A 126 -7.13 6.67 2.17
CA LEU A 126 -6.69 7.95 1.63
C LEU A 126 -6.39 7.80 0.15
N LYS A 127 -6.76 8.81 -0.62
CA LYS A 127 -6.28 8.93 -1.99
C LYS A 127 -4.85 9.48 -1.98
N LEU A 128 -4.14 9.30 -3.09
CA LEU A 128 -2.74 9.73 -3.20
C LEU A 128 -2.55 11.18 -2.80
N LYS A 129 -3.42 12.06 -3.26
CA LYS A 129 -3.32 13.49 -2.95
C LYS A 129 -3.37 13.76 -1.45
N ALA A 130 -4.26 13.07 -0.74
CA ALA A 130 -4.39 13.22 0.70
C ALA A 130 -3.17 12.64 1.43
N PHE A 131 -2.65 11.51 0.95
CA PHE A 131 -1.46 10.90 1.55
C PHE A 131 -0.23 11.77 1.33
N LEU A 132 -0.07 12.36 0.15
CA LEU A 132 1.02 13.31 -0.10
C LEU A 132 0.97 14.48 0.89
N LYS A 133 -0.22 15.01 1.13
CA LYS A 133 -0.40 16.09 2.07
C LYS A 133 -0.02 15.68 3.49
N TYR A 134 -0.39 14.46 3.87
CA TYR A 134 0.00 13.89 5.14
C TYR A 134 1.53 13.82 5.27
N LEU A 135 2.21 13.35 4.24
CA LEU A 135 3.66 13.24 4.25
C LEU A 135 4.33 14.63 4.35
N GLU A 136 3.80 15.62 3.62
CA GLU A 136 4.32 16.98 3.69
C GLU A 136 4.23 17.56 5.10
N ASN A 137 3.14 17.29 5.79
CA ASN A 137 2.90 17.84 7.12
C ASN A 137 3.75 17.19 8.20
N ARG A 138 4.44 16.12 7.87
CA ARG A 138 5.32 15.41 8.81
C ARG A 138 6.77 15.90 8.79
N ASP A 139 7.11 16.71 7.81
CA ASP A 139 8.47 17.24 7.69
C ASP A 139 8.78 18.30 8.74
#